data_962af54e19a7656d55bb4ceae8f8a088
#
_entry.id   962af54e19a7656d55bb4ceae8f8a088
#
_cell.length_a   1.000
_cell.length_b   1.000
_cell.length_c   1.000
_cell.angle_alpha   90.00
_cell.angle_beta   90.00
_cell.angle_gamma   90.00
#
_symmetry.space_group_name_H-M   'P 1'
#
loop_
_entity.id
_entity.type
_entity.pdbx_description
1 polymer ?
#
loop_
_entity_poly.entity_id
_entity_poly.type
_entity_poly.pdbx_seq_one_letter_code
_entity_poly.pdbx_strand_id
1 'polypeptide(L)'
;MDRQEQIDFILDHFQSPRNRGQLDPADVTMPGGNPGCGDVVTIYLNVDRETNRIADVRFEGEGCTISQAAASILLEDMKGKQLNAVDALDYNEMMDRLGREIVSTRPRCATLALGTLKAAVKKYRIDRRRESGDPTSEVDAAPVSFEV
;
A
#
# COMPACT_ATOMS: atom_id res chain seq x y z
N MET A 1 -20.30 0.13 -10.18
CA MET A 1 -20.21 1.52 -10.71
C MET A 1 -20.06 1.47 -12.22
N ASP A 2 -20.72 2.38 -12.91
CA ASP A 2 -20.46 2.54 -14.32
C ASP A 2 -19.12 3.28 -14.53
N ARG A 3 -18.73 3.45 -15.80
CA ARG A 3 -17.43 4.05 -16.10
C ARG A 3 -17.30 5.46 -15.57
N GLN A 4 -18.34 6.28 -15.72
CA GLN A 4 -18.29 7.67 -15.27
C GLN A 4 -18.19 7.73 -13.75
N GLU A 5 -18.91 6.89 -13.04
CA GLU A 5 -18.83 6.83 -11.59
C GLU A 5 -17.46 6.39 -11.13
N GLN A 6 -16.81 5.46 -11.84
CA GLN A 6 -15.44 5.03 -11.53
C GLN A 6 -14.45 6.16 -11.74
N ILE A 7 -14.58 6.91 -12.83
CA ILE A 7 -13.73 8.06 -13.10
C ILE A 7 -13.90 9.11 -12.01
N ASP A 8 -15.14 9.41 -11.64
CA ASP A 8 -15.44 10.38 -10.59
C ASP A 8 -14.87 9.94 -9.24
N PHE A 9 -14.94 8.64 -8.95
CA PHE A 9 -14.39 8.07 -7.74
C PHE A 9 -12.86 8.25 -7.67
N ILE A 10 -12.17 7.97 -8.76
CA ILE A 10 -10.72 8.15 -8.85
C ILE A 10 -10.37 9.63 -8.68
N LEU A 11 -11.07 10.51 -9.37
CA LEU A 11 -10.80 11.95 -9.30
C LEU A 11 -11.06 12.51 -7.91
N ASP A 12 -12.10 12.03 -7.23
CA ASP A 12 -12.40 12.44 -5.86
C ASP A 12 -11.24 12.07 -4.92
N HIS A 13 -10.73 10.85 -5.03
CA HIS A 13 -9.59 10.42 -4.22
C HIS A 13 -8.30 11.17 -4.59
N PHE A 14 -8.14 11.54 -5.84
CA PHE A 14 -6.99 12.33 -6.24
C PHE A 14 -7.05 13.75 -5.70
N GLN A 15 -8.21 14.38 -5.78
CA GLN A 15 -8.39 15.77 -5.35
C GLN A 15 -8.44 15.91 -3.84
N SER A 16 -8.97 14.90 -3.16
CA SER A 16 -9.11 14.89 -1.69
C SER A 16 -8.61 13.56 -1.14
N PRO A 17 -7.30 13.34 -1.16
CA PRO A 17 -6.73 12.06 -0.72
C PRO A 17 -7.02 11.79 0.76
N ARG A 18 -7.40 10.55 1.06
CA ARG A 18 -7.59 10.08 2.43
C ARG A 18 -6.29 9.45 2.90
N ASN A 19 -6.00 9.62 4.18
CA ASN A 19 -4.81 9.04 4.80
C ASN A 19 -3.49 9.54 4.20
N ARG A 20 -3.50 10.76 3.69
CA ARG A 20 -2.27 11.37 3.21
C ARG A 20 -1.53 12.03 4.37
N GLY A 21 -0.22 11.83 4.43
CA GLY A 21 0.63 12.42 5.45
C GLY A 21 1.62 11.43 6.01
N GLN A 22 2.23 11.77 7.13
CA GLN A 22 3.21 10.95 7.82
C GLN A 22 2.65 10.45 9.15
N LEU A 23 3.22 9.36 9.64
CA LEU A 23 3.04 8.92 11.01
C LEU A 23 4.39 9.00 11.71
N ASP A 24 4.40 9.61 12.88
CA ASP A 24 5.61 9.73 13.69
C ASP A 24 5.24 9.51 15.16
N PRO A 25 5.64 8.38 15.78
CA PRO A 25 6.44 7.32 15.16
C PRO A 25 5.62 6.41 14.27
N ALA A 26 6.29 5.77 13.31
CA ALA A 26 5.72 4.71 12.49
C ALA A 26 6.41 3.40 12.80
N ASP A 27 5.65 2.30 12.85
CA ASP A 27 6.23 0.97 13.00
C ASP A 27 7.05 0.61 11.75
N VAL A 28 6.55 0.99 10.59
CA VAL A 28 7.26 0.81 9.33
C VAL A 28 7.07 2.04 8.47
N THR A 29 8.17 2.47 7.84
CA THR A 29 8.16 3.45 6.77
C THR A 29 8.71 2.76 5.54
N MET A 30 7.89 2.60 4.51
CA MET A 30 8.27 1.83 3.32
C MET A 30 8.17 2.69 2.08
N PRO A 31 9.31 2.97 1.43
CA PRO A 31 9.29 3.64 0.14
C PRO A 31 9.01 2.64 -0.98
N GLY A 32 8.29 3.08 -1.99
CA GLY A 32 8.07 2.34 -3.20
C GLY A 32 8.20 3.26 -4.39
N GLY A 33 8.62 2.73 -5.51
CA GLY A 33 8.82 3.53 -6.69
C GLY A 33 8.62 2.75 -7.98
N ASN A 34 8.24 3.49 -9.01
CA ASN A 34 8.14 2.97 -10.36
C ASN A 34 9.07 3.82 -11.23
N PRO A 35 10.33 3.42 -11.37
CA PRO A 35 11.33 4.25 -12.06
C PRO A 35 10.99 4.52 -13.52
N GLY A 36 10.19 3.67 -14.14
CA GLY A 36 9.78 3.91 -15.52
C GLY A 36 8.78 5.03 -15.69
N CYS A 37 8.05 5.39 -14.64
CA CYS A 37 7.00 6.42 -14.69
C CYS A 37 7.32 7.63 -13.83
N GLY A 38 8.33 7.55 -12.97
CA GLY A 38 8.61 8.60 -12.01
C GLY A 38 7.63 8.67 -10.84
N ASP A 39 6.75 7.69 -10.71
CA ASP A 39 5.85 7.61 -9.58
C ASP A 39 6.57 7.09 -8.36
N VAL A 40 6.35 7.72 -7.22
CA VAL A 40 6.92 7.29 -5.94
C VAL A 40 5.84 7.38 -4.87
N VAL A 41 5.90 6.45 -3.92
CA VAL A 41 5.01 6.46 -2.76
C VAL A 41 5.80 6.01 -1.54
N THR A 42 5.52 6.63 -0.41
CA THR A 42 6.05 6.18 0.87
C THR A 42 4.86 5.87 1.77
N ILE A 43 4.82 4.67 2.30
CA ILE A 43 3.73 4.24 3.19
C ILE A 43 4.25 4.16 4.62
N TYR A 44 3.50 4.75 5.53
CA TYR A 44 3.73 4.74 6.97
C TYR A 44 2.69 3.83 7.59
N LEU A 45 3.14 2.83 8.33
CA LEU A 45 2.26 1.79 8.87
C LEU A 45 2.44 1.67 10.38
N ASN A 46 1.32 1.69 11.10
CA ASN A 46 1.28 1.34 12.51
C ASN A 46 0.31 0.18 12.70
N VAL A 47 0.73 -0.80 13.47
CA VAL A 47 -0.02 -2.05 13.68
C VAL A 47 -0.35 -2.20 15.16
N ASP A 48 -1.59 -2.60 15.45
CA ASP A 48 -1.98 -3.02 16.78
C ASP A 48 -1.40 -4.41 17.01
N ARG A 49 -0.44 -4.51 17.91
CA ARG A 49 0.30 -5.75 18.18
C ARG A 49 -0.57 -6.86 18.76
N GLU A 50 -1.62 -6.51 19.46
CA GLU A 50 -2.51 -7.49 20.07
C GLU A 50 -3.43 -8.15 19.06
N THR A 51 -3.92 -7.38 18.09
CA THR A 51 -4.91 -7.88 17.14
C THR A 51 -4.35 -8.14 15.76
N ASN A 52 -3.13 -7.68 15.46
CA ASN A 52 -2.53 -7.69 14.13
C ASN A 52 -3.38 -6.92 13.12
N ARG A 53 -4.03 -5.87 13.58
CA ARG A 53 -4.80 -4.98 12.71
C ARG A 53 -3.99 -3.73 12.39
N ILE A 54 -4.26 -3.16 11.23
CA ILE A 54 -3.68 -1.88 10.85
C ILE A 54 -4.33 -0.81 11.71
N ALA A 55 -3.57 -0.30 12.69
CA ALA A 55 -4.06 0.73 13.59
C ALA A 55 -4.16 2.07 12.87
N ASP A 56 -3.15 2.40 12.09
CA ASP A 56 -3.16 3.58 11.24
C ASP A 56 -2.21 3.34 10.06
N VAL A 57 -2.51 3.99 8.96
CA VAL A 57 -1.70 3.90 7.76
C VAL A 57 -1.84 5.19 6.98
N ARG A 58 -0.73 5.72 6.49
CA ARG A 58 -0.72 6.95 5.70
C ARG A 58 0.26 6.84 4.57
N PHE A 59 0.15 7.74 3.62
CA PHE A 59 1.08 7.78 2.50
C PHE A 59 1.45 9.20 2.13
N GLU A 60 2.62 9.32 1.55
CA GLU A 60 3.05 10.49 0.80
C GLU A 60 3.56 10.01 -0.54
N GLY A 61 3.58 10.88 -1.52
CA GLY A 61 4.13 10.50 -2.80
C GLY A 61 3.88 11.54 -3.87
N GLU A 62 4.50 11.29 -5.00
CA GLU A 62 4.32 12.08 -6.21
C GLU A 62 4.10 11.14 -7.37
N GLY A 63 3.34 11.57 -8.35
CA GLY A 63 3.07 10.75 -9.50
C GLY A 63 1.78 11.13 -10.19
N CYS A 64 1.32 10.25 -11.05
CA CYS A 64 0.13 10.50 -11.84
C CYS A 64 -1.15 10.40 -10.99
N THR A 65 -2.25 10.86 -11.57
CA THR A 65 -3.56 10.80 -10.93
C THR A 65 -3.91 9.39 -10.45
N ILE A 66 -3.61 8.38 -11.25
CA ILE A 66 -3.95 7.00 -10.93
C ILE A 66 -3.16 6.50 -9.72
N SER A 67 -1.85 6.76 -9.67
CA SER A 67 -1.04 6.28 -8.54
C SER A 67 -1.44 6.94 -7.22
N GLN A 68 -1.75 8.22 -7.23
CA GLN A 68 -2.17 8.95 -6.04
C GLN A 68 -3.55 8.53 -5.59
N ALA A 69 -4.49 8.41 -6.51
CA ALA A 69 -5.85 7.96 -6.20
C ALA A 69 -5.84 6.51 -5.70
N ALA A 70 -5.04 5.65 -6.32
CA ALA A 70 -4.94 4.26 -5.91
C ALA A 70 -4.45 4.12 -4.47
N ALA A 71 -3.44 4.90 -4.09
CA ALA A 71 -2.95 4.89 -2.71
C ALA A 71 -4.05 5.31 -1.73
N SER A 72 -4.75 6.39 -2.04
CA SER A 72 -5.85 6.87 -1.19
C SER A 72 -6.96 5.82 -1.03
N ILE A 73 -7.39 5.24 -2.13
CA ILE A 73 -8.44 4.21 -2.14
C ILE A 73 -8.02 2.98 -1.33
N LEU A 74 -6.81 2.51 -1.58
CA LEU A 74 -6.30 1.32 -0.91
C LEU A 74 -6.21 1.52 0.61
N LEU A 75 -5.61 2.62 1.03
CA LEU A 75 -5.39 2.83 2.46
C LEU A 75 -6.69 3.08 3.22
N GLU A 76 -7.65 3.75 2.60
CA GLU A 76 -8.97 3.91 3.22
C GLU A 76 -9.63 2.56 3.44
N ASP A 77 -9.47 1.64 2.49
CA ASP A 77 -10.06 0.32 2.56
C ASP A 77 -9.34 -0.60 3.56
N MET A 78 -8.03 -0.45 3.68
CA MET A 78 -7.22 -1.34 4.53
C MET A 78 -7.11 -0.89 5.98
N LYS A 79 -7.32 0.38 6.28
CA LYS A 79 -7.23 0.89 7.65
C LYS A 79 -8.22 0.16 8.55
N GLY A 80 -7.75 -0.36 9.66
CA GLY A 80 -8.56 -1.10 10.63
C GLY A 80 -8.70 -2.59 10.31
N LYS A 81 -8.22 -3.05 9.15
CA LYS A 81 -8.28 -4.46 8.80
C LYS A 81 -7.03 -5.19 9.29
N GLN A 82 -7.13 -6.51 9.36
CA GLN A 82 -6.00 -7.33 9.75
C GLN A 82 -4.94 -7.35 8.65
N LEU A 83 -3.69 -7.59 9.03
CA LEU A 83 -2.59 -7.69 8.06
C LEU A 83 -2.85 -8.75 6.99
N ASN A 84 -3.55 -9.81 7.35
CA ASN A 84 -3.91 -10.86 6.39
C ASN A 84 -4.76 -10.35 5.23
N ALA A 85 -5.53 -9.29 5.46
CA ALA A 85 -6.33 -8.70 4.38
C ALA A 85 -5.45 -8.11 3.27
N VAL A 86 -4.30 -7.57 3.65
CA VAL A 86 -3.32 -7.07 2.68
C VAL A 86 -2.74 -8.23 1.86
N ASP A 87 -2.40 -9.33 2.55
CA ASP A 87 -1.86 -10.52 1.87
C ASP A 87 -2.86 -11.10 0.88
N ALA A 88 -4.13 -11.09 1.24
CA ALA A 88 -5.18 -11.70 0.43
C ALA A 88 -5.55 -10.85 -0.80
N LEU A 89 -5.29 -9.55 -0.75
CA LEU A 89 -5.62 -8.66 -1.86
C LEU A 89 -4.57 -8.81 -2.96
N ASP A 90 -5.00 -9.28 -4.13
CA ASP A 90 -4.06 -9.40 -5.24
C ASP A 90 -4.13 -8.19 -6.18
N TYR A 91 -3.19 -8.14 -7.11
CA TYR A 91 -3.07 -7.01 -8.02
C TYR A 91 -4.25 -6.90 -8.99
N ASN A 92 -4.83 -8.03 -9.37
CA ASN A 92 -6.01 -8.02 -10.23
C ASN A 92 -7.21 -7.45 -9.51
N GLU A 93 -7.40 -7.77 -8.23
CA GLU A 93 -8.47 -7.19 -7.43
C GLU A 93 -8.30 -5.68 -7.31
N MET A 94 -7.07 -5.22 -7.15
CA MET A 94 -6.79 -3.79 -7.08
C MET A 94 -7.15 -3.10 -8.39
N MET A 95 -6.81 -3.71 -9.52
CA MET A 95 -7.18 -3.19 -10.84
C MET A 95 -8.69 -3.08 -11.00
N ASP A 96 -9.41 -4.10 -10.55
CA ASP A 96 -10.87 -4.12 -10.62
C ASP A 96 -11.50 -3.02 -9.74
N ARG A 97 -10.94 -2.78 -8.56
CA ARG A 97 -11.42 -1.71 -7.67
C ARG A 97 -11.31 -0.33 -8.29
N LEU A 98 -10.28 -0.13 -9.09
CA LEU A 98 -10.06 1.15 -9.76
C LEU A 98 -10.83 1.28 -11.06
N GLY A 99 -11.33 0.17 -11.58
CA GLY A 99 -11.94 0.12 -12.91
C GLY A 99 -10.92 -0.30 -13.94
N ARG A 100 -10.91 -1.61 -14.23
CA ARG A 100 -9.89 -2.22 -15.09
C ARG A 100 -9.70 -1.51 -16.42
N GLU A 101 -10.80 -1.11 -17.08
CA GLU A 101 -10.70 -0.42 -18.35
C GLU A 101 -10.01 0.93 -18.24
N ILE A 102 -10.20 1.61 -17.10
CA ILE A 102 -9.65 2.95 -16.89
C ILE A 102 -8.15 2.88 -16.65
N VAL A 103 -7.68 1.87 -15.91
CA VAL A 103 -6.28 1.79 -15.48
C VAL A 103 -5.46 0.79 -16.29
N SER A 104 -6.04 0.17 -17.31
CA SER A 104 -5.36 -0.89 -18.09
C SER A 104 -4.09 -0.41 -18.79
N THR A 105 -4.00 0.87 -19.11
CA THR A 105 -2.81 1.44 -19.74
C THR A 105 -1.72 1.79 -18.74
N ARG A 106 -2.04 1.76 -17.44
CA ARG A 106 -1.10 2.12 -16.38
C ARG A 106 -1.19 1.14 -15.22
N PRO A 107 -0.99 -0.16 -15.46
CA PRO A 107 -1.16 -1.17 -14.41
C PRO A 107 -0.15 -1.01 -13.27
N ARG A 108 1.06 -0.56 -13.56
CA ARG A 108 2.06 -0.33 -12.51
C ARG A 108 1.67 0.82 -11.60
N CYS A 109 1.14 1.88 -12.18
CA CYS A 109 0.67 3.02 -11.37
C CYS A 109 -0.51 2.60 -10.48
N ALA A 110 -1.40 1.78 -11.00
CA ALA A 110 -2.57 1.31 -10.27
C ALA A 110 -2.20 0.39 -9.10
N THR A 111 -1.11 -0.34 -9.20
CA THR A 111 -0.73 -1.35 -8.21
C THR A 111 0.47 -0.96 -7.34
N LEU A 112 1.06 0.20 -7.57
CA LEU A 112 2.25 0.64 -6.83
C LEU A 112 2.00 0.68 -5.32
N ALA A 113 0.92 1.28 -4.88
CA ALA A 113 0.63 1.40 -3.46
C ALA A 113 0.40 0.03 -2.82
N LEU A 114 -0.28 -0.87 -3.51
CA LEU A 114 -0.50 -2.23 -2.99
C LEU A 114 0.81 -2.98 -2.82
N GLY A 115 1.69 -2.92 -3.82
CA GLY A 115 3.00 -3.55 -3.71
C GLY A 115 3.81 -2.99 -2.55
N THR A 116 3.77 -1.68 -2.38
CA THR A 116 4.48 -1.02 -1.28
C THR A 116 3.88 -1.40 0.08
N LEU A 117 2.55 -1.46 0.19
CA LEU A 117 1.90 -1.87 1.44
C LEU A 117 2.21 -3.33 1.77
N LYS A 118 2.23 -4.22 0.79
CA LYS A 118 2.62 -5.61 1.01
C LYS A 118 4.07 -5.70 1.53
N ALA A 119 4.96 -4.91 0.98
CA ALA A 119 6.34 -4.86 1.45
C ALA A 119 6.43 -4.31 2.87
N ALA A 120 5.63 -3.32 3.21
CA ALA A 120 5.58 -2.78 4.57
C ALA A 120 5.10 -3.81 5.59
N VAL A 121 4.07 -4.56 5.26
CA VAL A 121 3.56 -5.65 6.12
C VAL A 121 4.62 -6.71 6.31
N LYS A 122 5.31 -7.09 5.24
CA LYS A 122 6.38 -8.08 5.33
C LYS A 122 7.51 -7.60 6.24
N LYS A 123 7.93 -6.35 6.10
CA LYS A 123 8.96 -5.77 6.95
C LYS A 123 8.52 -5.73 8.40
N TYR A 124 7.29 -5.38 8.68
CA TYR A 124 6.75 -5.37 10.03
C TYR A 124 6.87 -6.76 10.66
N ARG A 125 6.49 -7.80 9.93
CA ARG A 125 6.56 -9.18 10.44
C ARG A 125 7.99 -9.62 10.70
N ILE A 126 8.92 -9.26 9.83
CA ILE A 126 10.34 -9.56 10.00
C ILE A 126 10.87 -8.84 11.25
N ASP A 127 10.58 -7.58 11.40
CA ASP A 127 11.03 -6.79 12.55
C ASP A 127 10.47 -7.36 13.86
N ARG A 128 9.23 -7.82 13.86
CA ARG A 128 8.62 -8.45 15.03
C ARG A 128 9.30 -9.75 15.40
N ARG A 129 9.67 -10.57 14.43
CA ARG A 129 10.40 -11.82 14.69
C ARG A 129 11.77 -11.54 15.30
N ARG A 130 12.46 -10.51 14.79
CA ARG A 130 13.76 -10.10 15.33
C ARG A 130 13.64 -9.62 16.77
N GLU A 131 12.62 -8.87 17.08
CA GLU A 131 12.36 -8.43 18.45
C GLU A 131 12.12 -9.59 19.39
N SER A 132 11.45 -10.65 18.91
CA SER A 132 11.19 -11.84 19.71
C SER A 132 12.38 -12.78 19.80
N GLY A 133 13.44 -12.53 19.02
CA GLY A 133 14.60 -13.39 18.98
C GLY A 133 14.43 -14.64 18.15
N ASP A 134 13.46 -14.68 17.27
CA ASP A 134 13.19 -15.83 16.40
C ASP A 134 14.31 -15.97 15.37
N PRO A 135 15.09 -17.07 15.38
CA PRO A 135 16.20 -17.23 14.45
C PRO A 135 15.78 -17.37 12.99
N THR A 136 14.53 -17.69 12.71
CA THR A 136 14.07 -17.80 11.34
C THR A 136 13.94 -16.42 10.67
N SER A 137 13.96 -15.36 11.44
CA SER A 137 13.85 -14.02 10.91
C SER A 137 14.98 -13.65 9.96
N GLU A 138 16.17 -14.21 10.19
CA GLU A 138 17.31 -13.96 9.31
C GLU A 138 17.10 -14.56 7.93
N VAL A 139 16.52 -15.73 7.88
CA VAL A 139 16.22 -16.41 6.63
C VAL A 139 15.17 -15.65 5.84
N ASP A 140 14.15 -15.20 6.53
CA ASP A 140 13.07 -14.44 5.90
C ASP A 140 13.54 -13.09 5.37
N ALA A 141 14.52 -12.50 6.04
CA ALA A 141 15.01 -11.17 5.67
C ALA A 141 15.93 -11.19 4.46
N ALA A 142 16.70 -12.28 4.29
CA ALA A 142 17.77 -12.32 3.29
C ALA A 142 17.30 -12.06 1.86
N PRO A 143 16.25 -12.67 1.38
CA PRO A 143 15.82 -12.48 0.00
C PRO A 143 14.72 -11.45 -0.16
N VAL A 144 14.55 -10.56 0.78
CA VAL A 144 13.46 -9.61 0.69
C VAL A 144 13.59 -8.81 -0.59
N SER A 145 12.62 -8.96 -1.44
CA SER A 145 12.56 -8.22 -2.67
C SER A 145 12.01 -6.84 -2.38
N PHE A 146 12.70 -5.85 -2.87
CA PHE A 146 12.26 -4.48 -2.79
C PHE A 146 11.75 -3.99 -4.11
N GLU A 147 11.50 -4.89 -4.98
CA GLU A 147 10.90 -4.62 -6.26
C GLU A 147 9.41 -4.45 -6.05
N VAL A 148 8.99 -3.26 -6.12
CA VAL A 148 7.61 -2.86 -5.98
C VAL A 148 7.17 -2.13 -7.22
#